data_811309de33e3875d4077d9d84eefe2ee
#
_entry.id   811309de33e3875d4077d9d84eefe2ee
#
_cell.length_a   1.000
_cell.length_b   1.000
_cell.length_c   1.000
_cell.angle_alpha   90.00
_cell.angle_beta   90.00
_cell.angle_gamma   90.00
#
_symmetry.space_group_name_H-M   'P 1'
#
loop_
_entity.id
_entity.type
_entity.pdbx_description
1 polymer ?
#
loop_
_entity_poly.entity_id
_entity_poly.type
_entity_poly.pdbx_seq_one_letter_code
_entity_poly.pdbx_strand_id
1 'polypeptide(L)'
;MGMPMSNKVLLYTRTVARMKPSMVVARLQRTKSVSEAPVDVSLRPLGIACGALDADAAYAARFDLDALARDEFLLINETQKVDLTRWEAPEASHLWNFNLHYFEYCVPLAARYAAGGSREDLDLFKRLTLTWMAACKYPRGDAWHPYTISLRLVNWLVCLNLFGDVLVDDGDFMCAMTASMYRQYRHLLANQERHLLANH
;
A
#
# COMPACT_ATOMS: atom_id res chain seq x y z
N MET A 1 21.26 16.42 14.03
CA MET A 1 22.73 16.28 13.95
C MET A 1 23.01 14.87 13.43
N GLY A 2 23.29 14.75 12.11
CA GLY A 2 23.42 13.44 11.45
C GLY A 2 24.74 12.79 11.84
N MET A 3 24.72 11.46 12.08
CA MET A 3 25.93 10.67 12.32
C MET A 3 26.93 10.84 11.16
N PRO A 4 28.23 11.00 11.43
CA PRO A 4 29.27 11.08 10.40
C PRO A 4 29.29 9.79 9.56
N MET A 5 29.57 9.94 8.26
CA MET A 5 29.51 8.87 7.25
C MET A 5 30.38 7.64 7.61
N SER A 6 31.50 7.85 8.29
CA SER A 6 32.39 6.80 8.82
C SER A 6 31.69 5.86 9.83
N ASN A 7 30.85 6.41 10.72
CA ASN A 7 30.13 5.60 11.71
C ASN A 7 28.98 4.79 11.09
N LYS A 8 28.38 5.30 10.01
CA LYS A 8 27.35 4.55 9.26
C LYS A 8 27.96 3.33 8.55
N VAL A 9 29.11 3.50 7.90
CA VAL A 9 29.82 2.39 7.25
C VAL A 9 30.21 1.32 8.25
N LEU A 10 30.74 1.71 9.41
CA LEU A 10 31.12 0.78 10.47
C LEU A 10 29.92 0.01 11.07
N LEU A 11 28.76 0.68 11.17
CA LEU A 11 27.52 0.06 11.61
C LEU A 11 27.03 -0.97 10.59
N TYR A 12 27.04 -0.62 9.29
CA TYR A 12 26.62 -1.53 8.22
C TYR A 12 27.55 -2.75 8.11
N THR A 13 28.86 -2.58 8.20
CA THR A 13 29.80 -3.71 8.16
C THR A 13 29.63 -4.66 9.35
N ARG A 14 29.41 -4.12 10.56
CA ARG A 14 29.12 -4.94 11.75
C ARG A 14 27.77 -5.69 11.64
N THR A 15 26.76 -5.03 11.05
CA THR A 15 25.45 -5.66 10.85
C THR A 15 25.56 -6.79 9.84
N VAL A 16 26.21 -6.54 8.69
CA VAL A 16 26.40 -7.57 7.64
C VAL A 16 27.24 -8.73 8.14
N ALA A 17 28.29 -8.48 8.93
CA ALA A 17 29.15 -9.54 9.51
C ALA A 17 28.41 -10.48 10.49
N ARG A 18 27.28 -10.04 11.07
CA ARG A 18 26.43 -10.85 11.95
C ARG A 18 25.26 -11.54 11.25
N MET A 19 25.01 -11.20 9.98
CA MET A 19 23.94 -11.83 9.20
C MET A 19 24.38 -13.19 8.66
N LYS A 20 23.48 -14.18 8.67
CA LYS A 20 23.72 -15.45 7.97
C LYS A 20 23.95 -15.15 6.47
N PRO A 21 24.91 -15.84 5.80
CA PRO A 21 25.20 -15.61 4.39
C PRO A 21 23.95 -15.69 3.48
N SER A 22 23.01 -16.58 3.81
CA SER A 22 21.72 -16.70 3.13
C SER A 22 20.88 -15.42 3.21
N MET A 23 20.93 -14.70 4.32
CA MET A 23 20.21 -13.42 4.46
C MET A 23 20.84 -12.31 3.63
N VAL A 24 22.17 -12.29 3.50
CA VAL A 24 22.89 -11.34 2.65
C VAL A 24 22.57 -11.60 1.18
N VAL A 25 22.67 -12.84 0.74
CA VAL A 25 22.32 -13.26 -0.64
C VAL A 25 20.88 -12.91 -0.96
N ALA A 26 19.95 -13.20 -0.05
CA ALA A 26 18.55 -12.86 -0.23
C ALA A 26 18.30 -11.35 -0.32
N ARG A 27 19.03 -10.54 0.46
CA ARG A 27 18.92 -9.07 0.43
C ARG A 27 19.49 -8.48 -0.87
N LEU A 28 20.51 -9.11 -1.44
CA LEU A 28 21.07 -8.76 -2.75
C LEU A 28 20.15 -9.21 -3.91
N GLN A 29 19.35 -10.26 -3.72
CA GLN A 29 18.39 -10.77 -4.71
C GLN A 29 17.03 -10.03 -4.67
N ARG A 30 16.88 -9.03 -3.82
CA ARG A 30 15.62 -8.34 -3.46
C ARG A 30 14.92 -7.56 -4.58
N THR A 31 15.47 -7.53 -5.77
CA THR A 31 14.85 -6.82 -6.90
C THR A 31 14.74 -7.72 -8.13
N LYS A 32 14.01 -8.81 -8.00
CA LYS A 32 13.55 -9.48 -9.20
C LYS A 32 12.38 -8.69 -9.78
N SER A 33 12.64 -7.91 -10.83
CA SER A 33 11.57 -7.35 -11.62
C SER A 33 10.76 -8.50 -12.24
N VAL A 34 9.46 -8.48 -12.01
CA VAL A 34 8.53 -9.38 -12.73
C VAL A 34 8.27 -8.74 -14.09
N SER A 35 8.32 -9.53 -15.17
CA SER A 35 7.97 -9.06 -16.50
C SER A 35 6.63 -8.33 -16.50
N GLU A 36 6.56 -7.17 -17.11
CA GLU A 36 5.34 -6.39 -17.32
C GLU A 36 4.50 -6.97 -18.48
N ALA A 37 4.33 -8.29 -18.52
CA ALA A 37 3.42 -8.87 -19.49
C ALA A 37 2.03 -8.22 -19.34
N PRO A 38 1.38 -7.81 -20.44
CA PRO A 38 0.03 -7.29 -20.38
C PRO A 38 -0.87 -8.34 -19.72
N VAL A 39 -1.57 -7.93 -18.69
CA VAL A 39 -2.52 -8.79 -18.00
C VAL A 39 -3.84 -8.60 -18.72
N ASP A 40 -4.24 -9.61 -19.49
CA ASP A 40 -5.61 -9.70 -19.96
C ASP A 40 -6.48 -10.11 -18.77
N VAL A 41 -7.05 -9.10 -18.11
CA VAL A 41 -7.93 -9.29 -16.97
C VAL A 41 -9.35 -9.31 -17.49
N SER A 42 -9.84 -10.49 -17.85
CA SER A 42 -11.28 -10.67 -17.97
C SER A 42 -11.88 -10.62 -16.56
N LEU A 43 -12.44 -9.46 -16.20
CA LEU A 43 -13.13 -9.26 -14.94
C LEU A 43 -14.39 -10.13 -14.94
N ARG A 44 -14.32 -11.29 -14.28
CA ARG A 44 -15.51 -11.98 -13.84
C ARG A 44 -15.83 -11.46 -12.45
N PRO A 45 -17.12 -11.15 -12.14
CA PRO A 45 -17.51 -10.85 -10.78
C PRO A 45 -17.01 -12.00 -9.89
N LEU A 46 -16.07 -11.73 -9.03
CA LEU A 46 -15.70 -12.64 -7.98
C LEU A 46 -16.92 -12.71 -7.06
N GLY A 47 -17.70 -13.78 -7.14
CA GLY A 47 -18.81 -14.05 -6.24
C GLY A 47 -18.34 -14.37 -4.83
N ILE A 48 -17.36 -13.64 -4.33
CA ILE A 48 -16.93 -13.67 -2.95
C ILE A 48 -17.91 -12.77 -2.20
N ALA A 49 -18.98 -13.36 -1.70
CA ALA A 49 -19.79 -12.74 -0.66
C ALA A 49 -18.89 -12.67 0.59
N CYS A 50 -18.06 -11.63 0.70
CA CYS A 50 -17.54 -11.26 1.99
C CYS A 50 -18.74 -10.82 2.82
N GLY A 51 -18.96 -11.45 3.99
CA GLY A 51 -20.00 -11.01 4.90
C GLY A 51 -19.87 -9.52 5.22
N ALA A 52 -20.93 -8.90 5.71
CA ALA A 52 -20.93 -7.50 6.10
C ALA A 52 -19.71 -7.23 7.00
N LEU A 53 -18.79 -6.40 6.51
CA LEU A 53 -17.66 -5.94 7.31
C LEU A 53 -18.15 -4.75 8.12
N ASP A 54 -18.42 -4.96 9.40
CA ASP A 54 -18.66 -3.85 10.32
C ASP A 54 -17.31 -3.16 10.59
N ALA A 55 -17.22 -1.91 10.17
CA ALA A 55 -16.05 -1.09 10.52
C ALA A 55 -16.12 -0.76 12.01
N ASP A 56 -15.10 -1.18 12.76
CA ASP A 56 -14.94 -0.77 14.15
C ASP A 56 -14.83 0.77 14.21
N ALA A 57 -15.74 1.40 14.95
CA ALA A 57 -15.78 2.85 15.11
C ALA A 57 -14.47 3.39 15.74
N ALA A 58 -13.86 2.65 16.66
CA ALA A 58 -12.57 3.01 17.25
C ALA A 58 -11.43 2.95 16.23
N TYR A 59 -11.49 1.99 15.31
CA TYR A 59 -10.54 1.93 14.20
C TYR A 59 -10.73 3.11 13.23
N ALA A 60 -11.97 3.43 12.88
CA ALA A 60 -12.29 4.53 11.96
C ALA A 60 -11.87 5.89 12.53
N ALA A 61 -12.03 6.09 13.83
CA ALA A 61 -11.67 7.34 14.52
C ALA A 61 -10.13 7.63 14.52
N ARG A 62 -9.31 6.69 14.12
CA ARG A 62 -7.85 6.89 13.95
C ARG A 62 -7.50 7.76 12.75
N PHE A 63 -8.43 8.00 11.84
CA PHE A 63 -8.20 8.69 10.58
C PHE A 63 -9.14 9.89 10.44
N ASP A 64 -8.57 11.05 10.09
CA ASP A 64 -9.34 12.26 9.76
C ASP A 64 -9.68 12.23 8.26
N LEU A 65 -10.92 11.81 7.95
CA LEU A 65 -11.37 11.66 6.55
C LEU A 65 -11.60 13.01 5.85
N ASP A 66 -11.88 14.07 6.61
CA ASP A 66 -12.05 15.41 6.06
C ASP A 66 -10.69 16.04 5.74
N ALA A 67 -9.67 15.80 6.56
CA ALA A 67 -8.29 16.15 6.24
C ALA A 67 -7.76 15.37 5.02
N LEU A 68 -8.10 14.09 4.93
CA LEU A 68 -7.73 13.23 3.81
C LEU A 68 -8.21 13.79 2.45
N ALA A 69 -9.40 14.41 2.43
CA ALA A 69 -9.94 15.07 1.22
C ALA A 69 -9.07 16.27 0.76
N ARG A 70 -8.29 16.87 1.68
CA ARG A 70 -7.35 17.96 1.42
C ARG A 70 -5.90 17.52 1.25
N ASP A 71 -5.66 16.21 1.05
CA ASP A 71 -4.35 15.57 0.93
C ASP A 71 -3.51 15.67 2.22
N GLU A 72 -4.18 15.76 3.37
CA GLU A 72 -3.59 15.76 4.72
C GLU A 72 -3.86 14.41 5.38
N PHE A 73 -2.80 13.67 5.71
CA PHE A 73 -2.90 12.31 6.20
C PHE A 73 -2.48 12.25 7.66
N LEU A 74 -3.39 11.79 8.53
CA LEU A 74 -3.09 11.46 9.93
C LEU A 74 -2.62 10.00 10.02
N LEU A 75 -1.32 9.79 10.16
CA LEU A 75 -0.71 8.47 10.27
C LEU A 75 0.23 8.44 11.47
N ILE A 76 0.20 7.36 12.25
CA ILE A 76 1.05 7.19 13.46
C ILE A 76 1.07 8.41 14.39
N ASN A 77 -0.11 9.02 14.60
CA ASN A 77 -0.34 10.23 15.43
C ASN A 77 0.34 11.52 14.92
N GLU A 78 0.68 11.58 13.64
CA GLU A 78 1.28 12.74 13.01
C GLU A 78 0.53 13.06 11.71
N THR A 79 0.13 14.34 11.53
CA THR A 79 -0.54 14.79 10.30
C THR A 79 0.48 15.45 9.38
N GLN A 80 0.50 15.00 8.13
CA GLN A 80 1.34 15.57 7.08
C GLN A 80 0.53 15.79 5.82
N LYS A 81 0.89 16.84 5.07
CA LYS A 81 0.39 17.07 3.73
C LYS A 81 1.23 16.29 2.72
N VAL A 82 0.56 15.56 1.83
CA VAL A 82 1.21 14.70 0.84
C VAL A 82 1.16 15.34 -0.54
N ASP A 83 2.29 15.35 -1.21
CA ASP A 83 2.34 15.62 -2.65
C ASP A 83 1.93 14.36 -3.41
N LEU A 84 0.68 14.30 -3.88
CA LEU A 84 0.14 13.15 -4.61
C LEU A 84 0.79 12.94 -5.99
N THR A 85 1.56 13.89 -6.50
CA THR A 85 2.33 13.70 -7.74
C THR A 85 3.57 12.81 -7.51
N ARG A 86 4.04 12.75 -6.28
CA ARG A 86 5.21 11.97 -5.85
C ARG A 86 4.86 10.90 -4.81
N TRP A 87 3.71 11.02 -4.15
CA TRP A 87 3.27 10.17 -3.07
C TRP A 87 4.29 10.06 -1.94
N GLU A 88 4.73 11.21 -1.48
CA GLU A 88 5.67 11.34 -0.37
C GLU A 88 5.39 12.60 0.44
N ALA A 89 5.77 12.58 1.72
CA ALA A 89 5.89 13.74 2.59
C ALA A 89 7.36 13.85 3.01
N PRO A 90 8.15 14.75 2.39
CA PRO A 90 9.61 14.79 2.59
C PRO A 90 10.02 15.12 4.03
N GLU A 91 9.19 15.88 4.75
CA GLU A 91 9.45 16.28 6.14
C GLU A 91 9.08 15.18 7.14
N ALA A 92 8.28 14.20 6.72
CA ALA A 92 7.85 13.11 7.58
C ALA A 92 8.96 12.07 7.78
N SER A 93 8.84 11.27 8.86
CA SER A 93 9.74 10.16 9.11
C SER A 93 9.60 9.07 8.04
N HIS A 94 10.67 8.26 7.86
CA HIS A 94 10.62 7.11 6.95
C HIS A 94 9.47 6.13 7.31
N LEU A 95 9.23 5.91 8.61
CA LEU A 95 8.13 5.07 9.07
C LEU A 95 6.77 5.65 8.68
N TRP A 96 6.61 6.98 8.76
CA TRP A 96 5.39 7.66 8.36
C TRP A 96 5.12 7.45 6.86
N ASN A 97 6.14 7.71 6.01
CA ASN A 97 6.04 7.49 4.56
C ASN A 97 5.79 6.02 4.20
N PHE A 98 6.29 5.08 5.01
CA PHE A 98 5.98 3.66 4.85
C PHE A 98 4.50 3.37 5.07
N ASN A 99 3.91 3.92 6.16
CA ASN A 99 2.47 3.80 6.48
C ASN A 99 1.58 4.45 5.43
N LEU A 100 2.02 5.54 4.79
CA LEU A 100 1.31 6.18 3.70
C LEU A 100 0.91 5.19 2.59
N HIS A 101 1.78 4.23 2.31
CA HIS A 101 1.56 3.26 1.24
C HIS A 101 0.73 2.04 1.65
N TYR A 102 0.22 1.94 2.90
CA TYR A 102 -0.64 0.83 3.34
C TYR A 102 -2.09 0.99 2.90
N PHE A 103 -2.54 2.21 2.67
CA PHE A 103 -3.93 2.53 2.35
C PHE A 103 -4.94 2.16 3.44
N GLU A 104 -4.52 2.09 4.71
CA GLU A 104 -5.41 1.83 5.84
C GLU A 104 -6.51 2.88 5.97
N TYR A 105 -6.21 4.15 5.70
CA TYR A 105 -7.11 5.28 5.73
C TYR A 105 -8.26 5.20 4.72
N CYS A 106 -8.14 4.35 3.71
CA CYS A 106 -9.22 4.12 2.74
C CYS A 106 -10.30 3.16 3.28
N VAL A 107 -9.99 2.31 4.26
CA VAL A 107 -10.96 1.37 4.84
C VAL A 107 -12.10 2.11 5.55
N PRO A 108 -11.85 3.06 6.48
CA PRO A 108 -12.93 3.84 7.08
C PRO A 108 -13.67 4.73 6.08
N LEU A 109 -13.00 5.21 5.01
CA LEU A 109 -13.64 5.94 3.92
C LEU A 109 -14.67 5.07 3.19
N ALA A 110 -14.29 3.85 2.83
CA ALA A 110 -15.18 2.89 2.19
C ALA A 110 -16.32 2.43 3.12
N ALA A 111 -16.04 2.28 4.42
CA ALA A 111 -17.04 1.96 5.42
C ALA A 111 -18.06 3.10 5.60
N ARG A 112 -17.61 4.36 5.60
CA ARG A 112 -18.51 5.53 5.63
C ARG A 112 -19.43 5.54 4.42
N TYR A 113 -18.90 5.26 3.22
CA TYR A 113 -19.70 5.11 2.01
C TYR A 113 -20.77 4.01 2.15
N ALA A 114 -20.38 2.81 2.60
CA ALA A 114 -21.29 1.68 2.76
C ALA A 114 -22.40 1.94 3.80
N ALA A 115 -22.14 2.79 4.80
CA ALA A 115 -23.12 3.22 5.80
C ALA A 115 -24.08 4.33 5.29
N GLY A 116 -24.10 4.63 4.00
CA GLY A 116 -24.93 5.69 3.42
C GLY A 116 -24.20 7.00 3.19
N GLY A 117 -22.86 6.95 3.09
CA GLY A 117 -22.00 8.07 2.75
C GLY A 117 -22.16 8.55 1.30
N SER A 118 -21.42 9.59 0.96
CA SER A 118 -21.60 10.30 -0.27
C SER A 118 -20.74 9.77 -1.42
N ARG A 119 -21.07 10.19 -2.63
CA ARG A 119 -20.29 9.91 -3.84
C ARG A 119 -18.86 10.44 -3.74
N GLU A 120 -18.65 11.51 -2.98
CA GLU A 120 -17.33 12.10 -2.75
C GLU A 120 -16.35 11.11 -2.09
N ASP A 121 -16.84 10.20 -1.24
CA ASP A 121 -16.01 9.14 -0.64
C ASP A 121 -15.46 8.18 -1.69
N LEU A 122 -16.31 7.78 -2.61
CA LEU A 122 -15.91 6.93 -3.74
C LEU A 122 -14.92 7.65 -4.66
N ASP A 123 -15.22 8.91 -5.01
CA ASP A 123 -14.38 9.70 -5.91
C ASP A 123 -13.01 9.98 -5.26
N LEU A 124 -12.97 10.20 -3.95
CA LEU A 124 -11.72 10.33 -3.19
C LEU A 124 -10.90 9.03 -3.22
N PHE A 125 -11.53 7.88 -2.97
CA PHE A 125 -10.85 6.59 -3.07
C PHE A 125 -10.24 6.36 -4.45
N LYS A 126 -11.02 6.62 -5.51
CA LYS A 126 -10.56 6.49 -6.89
C LYS A 126 -9.39 7.44 -7.18
N ARG A 127 -9.49 8.71 -6.75
CA ARG A 127 -8.42 9.71 -6.91
C ARG A 127 -7.13 9.27 -6.24
N LEU A 128 -7.20 8.85 -4.97
CA LEU A 128 -6.03 8.41 -4.23
C LEU A 128 -5.38 7.17 -4.87
N THR A 129 -6.18 6.21 -5.29
CA THR A 129 -5.70 4.98 -5.91
C THR A 129 -5.04 5.25 -7.28
N LEU A 130 -5.69 6.04 -8.14
CA LEU A 130 -5.17 6.35 -9.48
C LEU A 130 -3.89 7.20 -9.42
N THR A 131 -3.85 8.22 -8.55
CA THR A 131 -2.65 9.04 -8.38
C THR A 131 -1.49 8.23 -7.82
N TRP A 132 -1.76 7.29 -6.89
CA TRP A 132 -0.74 6.37 -6.39
C TRP A 132 -0.19 5.49 -7.52
N MET A 133 -1.04 4.90 -8.34
CA MET A 133 -0.62 4.06 -9.47
C MET A 133 0.19 4.86 -10.50
N ALA A 134 -0.13 6.13 -10.68
CA ALA A 134 0.59 7.02 -11.58
C ALA A 134 1.98 7.42 -11.05
N ALA A 135 2.09 7.68 -9.75
CA ALA A 135 3.30 8.21 -9.13
C ALA A 135 4.29 7.10 -8.71
N CYS A 136 3.79 6.03 -8.08
CA CYS A 136 4.63 4.98 -7.49
C CYS A 136 5.08 3.97 -8.53
N LYS A 137 6.10 4.34 -9.31
CA LYS A 137 6.61 3.52 -10.41
C LYS A 137 7.23 2.20 -9.93
N TYR A 138 6.84 1.13 -10.58
CA TYR A 138 7.38 -0.21 -10.37
C TYR A 138 8.86 -0.31 -10.78
N PRO A 139 9.69 -1.04 -10.06
CA PRO A 139 9.56 -1.64 -8.71
C PRO A 139 10.35 -0.85 -7.66
N ARG A 140 10.16 0.46 -7.56
CA ARG A 140 11.00 1.36 -6.76
C ARG A 140 10.34 1.87 -5.48
N GLY A 141 11.17 2.14 -4.47
CA GLY A 141 10.78 2.78 -3.21
C GLY A 141 9.97 1.90 -2.27
N ASP A 142 9.59 2.50 -1.16
CA ASP A 142 8.86 1.85 -0.06
C ASP A 142 7.46 1.36 -0.48
N ALA A 143 6.88 2.00 -1.48
CA ALA A 143 5.61 1.59 -2.09
C ALA A 143 5.63 0.14 -2.63
N TRP A 144 6.81 -0.35 -3.05
CA TRP A 144 6.99 -1.69 -3.61
C TRP A 144 7.68 -2.67 -2.66
N HIS A 145 7.83 -2.30 -1.39
CA HIS A 145 8.31 -3.24 -0.38
C HIS A 145 7.27 -4.35 -0.14
N PRO A 146 7.65 -5.64 -0.04
CA PRO A 146 6.71 -6.76 0.13
C PRO A 146 5.74 -6.59 1.29
N TYR A 147 6.21 -6.08 2.43
CA TYR A 147 5.34 -5.81 3.59
C TYR A 147 4.28 -4.75 3.26
N THR A 148 4.67 -3.65 2.63
CA THR A 148 3.76 -2.57 2.20
C THR A 148 2.71 -3.09 1.23
N ILE A 149 3.13 -3.90 0.24
CA ILE A 149 2.23 -4.51 -0.73
C ILE A 149 1.21 -5.43 -0.04
N SER A 150 1.65 -6.25 0.91
CA SER A 150 0.74 -7.19 1.58
C SER A 150 -0.40 -6.47 2.31
N LEU A 151 -0.10 -5.39 3.03
CA LEU A 151 -1.11 -4.58 3.72
C LEU A 151 -2.01 -3.84 2.73
N ARG A 152 -1.43 -3.20 1.72
CA ARG A 152 -2.22 -2.46 0.72
C ARG A 152 -3.18 -3.35 -0.05
N LEU A 153 -2.76 -4.54 -0.47
CA LEU A 153 -3.64 -5.47 -1.18
C LEU A 153 -4.84 -5.89 -0.32
N VAL A 154 -4.63 -6.15 0.98
CA VAL A 154 -5.73 -6.45 1.90
C VAL A 154 -6.66 -5.26 2.02
N ASN A 155 -6.14 -4.06 2.27
CA ASN A 155 -6.94 -2.85 2.43
C ASN A 155 -7.73 -2.51 1.14
N TRP A 156 -7.11 -2.67 -0.03
CA TRP A 156 -7.81 -2.48 -1.30
C TRP A 156 -8.92 -3.49 -1.51
N LEU A 157 -8.70 -4.78 -1.18
CA LEU A 157 -9.75 -5.81 -1.26
C LEU A 157 -10.93 -5.49 -0.33
N VAL A 158 -10.65 -5.03 0.89
CA VAL A 158 -11.69 -4.57 1.83
C VAL A 158 -12.47 -3.38 1.25
N CYS A 159 -11.76 -2.38 0.69
CA CYS A 159 -12.42 -1.23 0.06
C CYS A 159 -13.29 -1.65 -1.13
N LEU A 160 -12.79 -2.54 -2.01
CA LEU A 160 -13.57 -3.05 -3.14
C LEU A 160 -14.85 -3.77 -2.69
N ASN A 161 -14.78 -4.51 -1.58
CA ASN A 161 -15.95 -5.17 -1.01
C ASN A 161 -16.96 -4.16 -0.45
N LEU A 162 -16.48 -3.13 0.28
CA LEU A 162 -17.35 -2.13 0.91
C LEU A 162 -18.00 -1.17 -0.09
N PHE A 163 -17.29 -0.79 -1.15
CA PHE A 163 -17.88 0.01 -2.24
C PHE A 163 -18.83 -0.84 -3.10
N GLY A 164 -18.60 -2.15 -3.21
CA GLY A 164 -19.47 -3.08 -3.89
C GLY A 164 -19.69 -2.79 -5.37
N ASP A 165 -20.93 -2.99 -5.82
CA ASP A 165 -21.28 -2.98 -7.25
C ASP A 165 -21.04 -1.64 -7.95
N VAL A 166 -21.03 -0.53 -7.21
CA VAL A 166 -20.79 0.81 -7.80
C VAL A 166 -19.43 0.93 -8.49
N LEU A 167 -18.43 0.15 -8.05
CA LEU A 167 -17.13 0.10 -8.70
C LEU A 167 -17.15 -0.81 -9.94
N VAL A 168 -17.98 -1.82 -9.97
CA VAL A 168 -18.08 -2.75 -11.11
C VAL A 168 -18.56 -2.02 -12.37
N ASP A 169 -19.39 -0.99 -12.21
CA ASP A 169 -19.91 -0.17 -13.31
C ASP A 169 -18.85 0.76 -13.92
N ASP A 170 -17.72 0.97 -13.21
CA ASP A 170 -16.57 1.73 -13.71
C ASP A 170 -15.49 0.78 -14.25
N GLY A 171 -15.72 0.26 -15.45
CA GLY A 171 -14.85 -0.73 -16.08
C GLY A 171 -13.40 -0.27 -16.23
N ASP A 172 -13.16 1.00 -16.54
CA ASP A 172 -11.81 1.54 -16.72
C ASP A 172 -11.05 1.58 -15.39
N PHE A 173 -11.68 2.04 -14.31
CA PHE A 173 -11.10 2.03 -12.98
C PHE A 173 -10.81 0.60 -12.51
N MET A 174 -11.78 -0.29 -12.66
CA MET A 174 -11.64 -1.69 -12.24
C MET A 174 -10.55 -2.43 -13.03
N CYS A 175 -10.42 -2.16 -14.31
CA CYS A 175 -9.35 -2.72 -15.14
C CYS A 175 -7.97 -2.24 -14.64
N ALA A 176 -7.79 -0.93 -14.42
CA ALA A 176 -6.55 -0.35 -13.90
C ALA A 176 -6.22 -0.89 -12.49
N MET A 177 -7.21 -0.94 -11.61
CA MET A 177 -7.08 -1.43 -10.24
C MET A 177 -6.64 -2.89 -10.22
N THR A 178 -7.35 -3.76 -10.97
CA THR A 178 -7.06 -5.20 -11.02
C THR A 178 -5.70 -5.47 -11.62
N ALA A 179 -5.33 -4.78 -12.70
CA ALA A 179 -4.00 -4.90 -13.30
C ALA A 179 -2.89 -4.51 -12.31
N SER A 180 -3.10 -3.41 -11.56
CA SER A 180 -2.17 -2.99 -10.51
C SER A 180 -2.06 -4.00 -9.38
N MET A 181 -3.19 -4.52 -8.87
CA MET A 181 -3.21 -5.54 -7.81
C MET A 181 -2.51 -6.83 -8.26
N TYR A 182 -2.76 -7.27 -9.47
CA TYR A 182 -2.10 -8.46 -10.02
C TYR A 182 -0.58 -8.28 -10.14
N ARG A 183 -0.11 -7.10 -10.60
CA ARG A 183 1.32 -6.78 -10.64
C ARG A 183 1.95 -6.79 -9.25
N GLN A 184 1.27 -6.22 -8.26
CA GLN A 184 1.70 -6.23 -6.87
C GLN A 184 1.76 -7.65 -6.30
N TYR A 185 0.74 -8.46 -6.54
CA TYR A 185 0.71 -9.87 -6.15
C TYR A 185 1.88 -10.66 -6.76
N ARG A 186 2.14 -10.51 -8.06
CA ARG A 186 3.27 -11.14 -8.74
C ARG A 186 4.61 -10.72 -8.12
N HIS A 187 4.75 -9.42 -7.80
CA HIS A 187 5.94 -8.91 -7.13
C HIS A 187 6.10 -9.51 -5.72
N LEU A 188 5.02 -9.59 -4.96
CA LEU A 188 5.02 -10.19 -3.62
C LEU A 188 5.45 -11.67 -3.68
N LEU A 189 4.91 -12.47 -4.61
CA LEU A 189 5.30 -13.86 -4.80
C LEU A 189 6.79 -14.03 -5.14
N ALA A 190 7.32 -13.16 -6.00
CA ALA A 190 8.72 -13.22 -6.41
C ALA A 190 9.70 -12.78 -5.32
N ASN A 191 9.23 -11.97 -4.35
CA ASN A 191 10.05 -11.35 -3.32
C ASN A 191 9.65 -11.78 -1.90
N GLN A 192 9.03 -12.94 -1.74
CA GLN A 192 8.68 -13.48 -0.42
C GLN A 192 9.92 -13.60 0.48
N GLU A 193 9.79 -13.13 1.71
CA GLU A 193 10.84 -13.25 2.73
C GLU A 193 10.88 -14.66 3.31
N ARG A 194 11.31 -15.63 2.50
CA ARG A 194 11.35 -17.06 2.87
C ARG A 194 12.22 -17.36 4.10
N HIS A 195 13.11 -16.42 4.49
CA HIS A 195 14.02 -16.62 5.62
C HIS A 195 13.37 -16.26 6.96
N LEU A 196 12.28 -15.50 6.99
CA LEU A 196 11.53 -15.25 8.21
C LEU A 196 10.79 -16.50 8.68
N LEU A 197 10.45 -17.40 7.77
CA LEU A 197 9.82 -18.69 8.06
C LEU A 197 10.79 -19.70 8.69
N ALA A 198 12.10 -19.46 8.65
CA ALA A 198 13.12 -20.35 9.23
C ALA A 198 13.41 -20.07 10.71
N ASN A 199 12.75 -19.11 11.32
CA ASN A 199 12.93 -18.72 12.71
C ASN A 199 11.74 -19.12 13.64
N HIS A 200 10.85 -19.99 13.16
CA HIS A 200 9.77 -20.59 13.93
C HIS A 200 10.01 -22.08 14.13
#